data_8747520ba5d78b3a2349f10bef0e1749
#
_entry.id   8747520ba5d78b3a2349f10bef0e1749
#
_cell.length_a   1.000
_cell.length_b   1.000
_cell.length_c   1.000
_cell.angle_alpha   90.00
_cell.angle_beta   90.00
_cell.angle_gamma   90.00
#
_symmetry.space_group_name_H-M   'P 1'
#
loop_
_entity.id
_entity.type
_entity.pdbx_description
1 polymer ?
#
loop_
_entity_poly.entity_id
_entity_poly.type
_entity_poly.pdbx_seq_one_letter_code
_entity_poly.pdbx_strand_id
1 'polypeptide(L)'
;MKQRIEYFDLLKGIAIFLVVMGHVITMCIRGIDSAFIFKLIGQVHMPVFFFISGYLTYKDSFAAPALKKRFLQLIVPFFVVSALWIWYFPHSSLGSPISASVPDMYCSFWKDGYWFTLCLFMLFLVYWPLSAVLRRCCHLWQQLVAVVATYAVLLYAASLWSSETENFDIAGLGLLSWFFPIFIFGVFAKKYSAAWLKVTSSGTWLTVAAVLFPLALFTIVYPWDVPFLPEWTCIFSRPLLHVSVVIIAVAAVSPWSSREFAPVAGAEARPSIVARFFKYLGTESLSIYLLHYFFLFPLTPLQEPLKAIGLPFVPLAAIAAVVALCIVAVTLFVAHIIGRSPLLALLLLGKQVRK
;
A
#
# COMPACT_ATOMS: atom_id res chain seq x y z
N MET A 1 -7.50 -23.34 -13.02
CA MET A 1 -7.59 -22.40 -11.86
C MET A 1 -6.20 -21.81 -11.61
N LYS A 2 -6.05 -20.47 -11.50
CA LYS A 2 -4.76 -19.88 -11.10
C LYS A 2 -4.49 -20.23 -9.64
N GLN A 3 -3.37 -20.89 -9.38
CA GLN A 3 -2.93 -21.17 -8.02
C GLN A 3 -2.75 -19.85 -7.27
N ARG A 4 -3.48 -19.67 -6.18
CA ARG A 4 -3.44 -18.47 -5.34
C ARG A 4 -2.18 -18.54 -4.50
N ILE A 5 -1.44 -17.45 -4.43
CA ILE A 5 -0.20 -17.37 -3.65
C ILE A 5 -0.58 -16.97 -2.22
N GLU A 6 -0.65 -17.94 -1.32
CA GLU A 6 -1.15 -17.80 0.04
C GLU A 6 -0.40 -16.72 0.85
N TYR A 7 0.93 -16.66 0.75
CA TYR A 7 1.70 -15.67 1.50
C TYR A 7 1.44 -14.22 1.03
N PHE A 8 0.97 -14.00 -0.20
CA PHE A 8 0.56 -12.66 -0.63
C PHE A 8 -0.75 -12.22 0.04
N ASP A 9 -1.67 -13.14 0.28
CA ASP A 9 -2.88 -12.79 1.02
C ASP A 9 -2.56 -12.49 2.48
N LEU A 10 -1.63 -13.23 3.10
CA LEU A 10 -1.13 -12.91 4.44
C LEU A 10 -0.45 -11.53 4.49
N LEU A 11 0.47 -11.25 3.56
CA LEU A 11 1.15 -9.96 3.48
C LEU A 11 0.19 -8.79 3.29
N LYS A 12 -0.80 -8.93 2.38
CA LYS A 12 -1.84 -7.91 2.20
C LYS A 12 -2.68 -7.72 3.47
N GLY A 13 -2.96 -8.80 4.20
CA GLY A 13 -3.71 -8.76 5.45
C GLY A 13 -2.95 -8.00 6.54
N ILE A 14 -1.67 -8.28 6.71
CA ILE A 14 -0.80 -7.54 7.63
C ILE A 14 -0.72 -6.07 7.20
N ALA A 15 -0.48 -5.82 5.91
CA ALA A 15 -0.33 -4.48 5.39
C ALA A 15 -1.60 -3.64 5.55
N ILE A 16 -2.80 -4.18 5.27
CA ILE A 16 -4.05 -3.43 5.45
C ILE A 16 -4.35 -3.16 6.93
N PHE A 17 -4.00 -4.08 7.82
CA PHE A 17 -4.10 -3.86 9.24
C PHE A 17 -3.21 -2.70 9.71
N LEU A 18 -1.96 -2.64 9.21
CA LEU A 18 -1.06 -1.51 9.46
C LEU A 18 -1.60 -0.18 8.89
N VAL A 19 -2.27 -0.19 7.73
CA VAL A 19 -2.96 1.00 7.20
C VAL A 19 -3.97 1.54 8.22
N VAL A 20 -4.86 0.67 8.70
CA VAL A 20 -5.88 1.10 9.67
C VAL A 20 -5.22 1.57 10.97
N MET A 21 -4.19 0.89 11.48
CA MET A 21 -3.43 1.36 12.65
C MET A 21 -2.83 2.75 12.43
N GLY A 22 -2.24 3.02 11.27
CA GLY A 22 -1.69 4.32 10.92
C GLY A 22 -2.75 5.41 10.98
N HIS A 23 -3.94 5.17 10.43
CA HIS A 23 -5.03 6.13 10.46
C HIS A 23 -5.68 6.28 11.86
N VAL A 24 -5.66 5.25 12.69
CA VAL A 24 -6.02 5.40 14.12
C VAL A 24 -5.07 6.39 14.81
N ILE A 25 -3.77 6.26 14.57
CA ILE A 25 -2.77 7.15 15.18
C ILE A 25 -2.99 8.60 14.75
N THR A 26 -3.16 8.85 13.46
CA THR A 26 -3.26 10.22 12.92
C THR A 26 -4.63 10.84 13.09
N MET A 27 -5.70 10.09 12.88
CA MET A 27 -7.06 10.64 12.83
C MET A 27 -7.84 10.47 14.13
N CYS A 28 -7.63 9.35 14.87
CA CYS A 28 -8.33 9.12 16.12
C CYS A 28 -7.63 9.79 17.30
N ILE A 29 -6.31 9.63 17.42
CA ILE A 29 -5.55 10.17 18.57
C ILE A 29 -4.98 11.57 18.29
N ARG A 30 -4.98 12.08 17.11
CA ARG A 30 -4.52 13.40 16.63
C ARG A 30 -3.26 13.97 17.35
N GLY A 31 -2.48 14.75 16.62
CA GLY A 31 -1.32 15.48 17.19
C GLY A 31 -0.14 14.62 17.61
N ILE A 32 -0.07 13.36 17.18
CA ILE A 32 1.05 12.43 17.43
C ILE A 32 1.68 11.89 16.13
N ASP A 33 1.52 12.64 15.03
CA ASP A 33 2.05 12.28 13.71
C ASP A 33 3.58 12.20 13.68
N SER A 34 4.24 12.85 14.64
CA SER A 34 5.69 12.75 14.86
C SER A 34 6.14 11.41 15.44
N ALA A 35 5.21 10.59 15.98
CA ALA A 35 5.56 9.31 16.59
C ALA A 35 6.29 8.40 15.61
N PHE A 36 7.41 7.82 16.06
CA PHE A 36 8.25 6.94 15.23
C PHE A 36 7.46 5.76 14.64
N ILE A 37 6.52 5.20 15.42
CA ILE A 37 5.69 4.09 14.94
C ILE A 37 4.84 4.47 13.71
N PHE A 38 4.28 5.69 13.67
CA PHE A 38 3.52 6.15 12.51
C PHE A 38 4.41 6.27 11.28
N LYS A 39 5.60 6.90 11.45
CA LYS A 39 6.59 7.03 10.37
C LYS A 39 7.02 5.67 9.83
N LEU A 40 7.27 4.70 10.74
CA LEU A 40 7.64 3.33 10.37
C LEU A 40 6.53 2.61 9.62
N ILE A 41 5.29 2.66 10.11
CA ILE A 41 4.12 2.06 9.44
C ILE A 41 4.01 2.59 8.01
N GLY A 42 4.12 3.92 7.83
CA GLY A 42 4.04 4.57 6.52
C GLY A 42 5.03 4.02 5.50
N GLN A 43 6.24 3.64 5.94
CA GLN A 43 7.28 3.11 5.05
C GLN A 43 7.15 1.60 4.76
N VAL A 44 6.31 0.86 5.49
CA VAL A 44 6.22 -0.59 5.37
C VAL A 44 5.03 -1.05 4.54
N HIS A 45 3.83 -0.57 4.82
CA HIS A 45 2.60 -1.17 4.29
C HIS A 45 2.38 -0.91 2.80
N MET A 46 2.65 0.30 2.32
CA MET A 46 2.38 0.66 0.92
C MET A 46 3.32 -0.01 -0.08
N PRO A 47 4.64 -0.10 0.16
CA PRO A 47 5.54 -0.87 -0.71
C PRO A 47 5.11 -2.31 -0.93
N VAL A 48 4.58 -2.97 0.10
CA VAL A 48 4.07 -4.34 -0.01
C VAL A 48 2.88 -4.43 -0.99
N PHE A 49 1.93 -3.49 -0.92
CA PHE A 49 0.80 -3.48 -1.85
C PHE A 49 1.23 -3.23 -3.29
N PHE A 50 2.11 -2.27 -3.54
CA PHE A 50 2.58 -1.96 -4.89
C PHE A 50 3.44 -3.09 -5.47
N PHE A 51 4.32 -3.71 -4.67
CA PHE A 51 5.08 -4.89 -5.08
C PHE A 51 4.16 -6.04 -5.49
N ILE A 52 3.20 -6.43 -4.63
CA ILE A 52 2.26 -7.51 -4.93
C ILE A 52 1.45 -7.19 -6.18
N SER A 53 1.02 -5.94 -6.35
CA SER A 53 0.27 -5.51 -7.52
C SER A 53 1.10 -5.63 -8.80
N GLY A 54 2.37 -5.22 -8.77
CA GLY A 54 3.32 -5.41 -9.88
C GLY A 54 3.54 -6.89 -10.18
N TYR A 55 3.83 -7.70 -9.16
CA TYR A 55 4.04 -9.14 -9.30
C TYR A 55 2.84 -9.85 -9.95
N LEU A 56 1.62 -9.54 -9.51
CA LEU A 56 0.40 -10.15 -10.03
C LEU A 56 -0.01 -9.61 -11.41
N THR A 57 0.55 -8.47 -11.81
CA THR A 57 0.26 -7.84 -13.10
C THR A 57 1.09 -8.41 -14.23
N TYR A 58 2.29 -8.94 -13.93
CA TYR A 58 3.12 -9.56 -14.94
C TYR A 58 2.37 -10.70 -15.64
N LYS A 59 2.24 -10.57 -16.95
CA LYS A 59 1.67 -11.56 -17.87
C LYS A 59 2.40 -11.43 -19.20
N ASP A 60 2.40 -12.49 -19.99
CA ASP A 60 2.96 -12.48 -21.34
C ASP A 60 2.28 -11.45 -22.25
N SER A 61 1.02 -11.12 -21.98
CA SER A 61 0.30 -10.02 -22.62
C SER A 61 -0.53 -9.25 -21.60
N PHE A 62 -0.22 -7.95 -21.38
CA PHE A 62 -1.09 -7.03 -20.66
C PHE A 62 -1.92 -6.26 -21.70
N ALA A 63 -3.21 -6.57 -21.80
CA ALA A 63 -4.11 -6.08 -22.84
C ALA A 63 -5.16 -5.11 -22.31
N ALA A 64 -5.78 -4.31 -23.20
CA ALA A 64 -6.83 -3.34 -22.86
C ALA A 64 -7.99 -3.89 -22.00
N PRO A 65 -8.48 -5.14 -22.17
CA PRO A 65 -9.51 -5.70 -21.27
C PRO A 65 -9.06 -5.80 -19.82
N ALA A 66 -7.75 -6.03 -19.58
CA ALA A 66 -7.22 -6.04 -18.21
C ALA A 66 -7.26 -4.65 -17.60
N LEU A 67 -6.96 -3.61 -18.37
CA LEU A 67 -7.03 -2.21 -17.93
C LEU A 67 -8.47 -1.79 -17.62
N LYS A 68 -9.45 -2.12 -18.49
CA LYS A 68 -10.87 -1.89 -18.22
C LYS A 68 -11.32 -2.55 -16.91
N LYS A 69 -10.88 -3.78 -16.67
CA LYS A 69 -11.16 -4.46 -15.39
C LYS A 69 -10.60 -3.69 -14.19
N ARG A 70 -9.36 -3.19 -14.28
CA ARG A 70 -8.73 -2.39 -13.22
C ARG A 70 -9.42 -1.06 -13.00
N PHE A 71 -9.86 -0.40 -14.08
CA PHE A 71 -10.67 0.80 -13.98
C PHE A 71 -11.93 0.58 -13.15
N LEU A 72 -12.72 -0.45 -13.47
CA LEU A 72 -13.93 -0.79 -12.73
C LEU A 72 -13.66 -1.18 -11.26
N GLN A 73 -12.49 -1.78 -10.98
CA GLN A 73 -12.12 -2.20 -9.63
C GLN A 73 -11.58 -1.07 -8.74
N LEU A 74 -10.90 -0.08 -9.33
CA LEU A 74 -10.15 0.91 -8.57
C LEU A 74 -10.74 2.32 -8.72
N ILE A 75 -11.08 2.73 -9.95
CA ILE A 75 -11.47 4.11 -10.24
C ILE A 75 -12.96 4.34 -9.97
N VAL A 76 -13.82 3.39 -10.33
CA VAL A 76 -15.25 3.52 -10.03
C VAL A 76 -15.49 3.65 -8.52
N PRO A 77 -14.99 2.72 -7.66
CA PRO A 77 -15.14 2.90 -6.22
C PRO A 77 -14.42 4.13 -5.66
N PHE A 78 -13.26 4.51 -6.23
CA PHE A 78 -12.58 5.75 -5.83
C PHE A 78 -13.52 6.95 -5.91
N PHE A 79 -14.15 7.20 -7.07
CA PHE A 79 -15.04 8.34 -7.24
C PHE A 79 -16.31 8.24 -6.39
N VAL A 80 -16.91 7.06 -6.28
CA VAL A 80 -18.14 6.90 -5.50
C VAL A 80 -17.88 7.06 -4.00
N VAL A 81 -16.83 6.41 -3.50
CA VAL A 81 -16.48 6.47 -2.05
C VAL A 81 -15.97 7.85 -1.66
N SER A 82 -15.14 8.50 -2.52
CA SER A 82 -14.67 9.86 -2.23
C SER A 82 -15.81 10.88 -2.23
N ALA A 83 -16.79 10.76 -3.13
CA ALA A 83 -17.98 11.62 -3.12
C ALA A 83 -18.80 11.42 -1.83
N LEU A 84 -19.00 10.17 -1.40
CA LEU A 84 -19.62 9.87 -0.12
C LEU A 84 -18.83 10.41 1.06
N TRP A 85 -17.50 10.37 1.02
CA TRP A 85 -16.61 10.89 2.06
C TRP A 85 -16.71 12.41 2.18
N ILE A 86 -16.68 13.13 1.06
CA ILE A 86 -16.85 14.60 1.04
C ILE A 86 -18.18 15.01 1.68
N TRP A 87 -19.26 14.24 1.45
CA TRP A 87 -20.55 14.48 2.09
C TRP A 87 -20.56 14.09 3.57
N TYR A 88 -19.96 12.93 3.92
CA TYR A 88 -20.01 12.37 5.27
C TYR A 88 -19.10 13.11 6.26
N PHE A 89 -17.90 13.47 5.87
CA PHE A 89 -16.85 13.95 6.77
C PHE A 89 -17.25 15.18 7.59
N PRO A 90 -17.86 16.24 7.02
CA PRO A 90 -18.30 17.40 7.79
C PRO A 90 -19.36 17.07 8.86
N HIS A 91 -20.07 15.96 8.70
CA HIS A 91 -21.14 15.51 9.60
C HIS A 91 -20.65 14.45 10.60
N SER A 92 -19.39 14.02 10.49
CA SER A 92 -18.80 13.00 11.37
C SER A 92 -18.26 13.61 12.65
N SER A 93 -18.07 12.75 13.66
CA SER A 93 -17.42 13.16 14.93
C SER A 93 -15.94 13.57 14.75
N LEU A 94 -15.32 13.22 13.63
CA LEU A 94 -13.98 13.68 13.24
C LEU A 94 -14.00 15.10 12.67
N GLY A 95 -15.18 15.59 12.30
CA GLY A 95 -15.38 16.84 11.58
C GLY A 95 -14.78 18.07 12.23
N SER A 96 -14.18 18.87 11.36
CA SER A 96 -13.57 20.21 11.48
C SER A 96 -12.35 20.33 12.41
N PRO A 97 -11.22 20.89 11.95
CA PRO A 97 -11.14 22.00 10.97
C PRO A 97 -10.72 21.60 9.56
N ILE A 98 -10.57 20.33 9.25
CA ILE A 98 -10.24 19.91 7.90
C ILE A 98 -11.56 19.78 7.14
N SER A 99 -11.90 20.75 6.31
CA SER A 99 -13.01 20.63 5.38
C SER A 99 -12.61 19.62 4.31
N ALA A 100 -13.28 18.46 4.22
CA ALA A 100 -13.19 17.60 3.05
C ALA A 100 -13.81 18.36 1.88
N SER A 101 -12.99 19.12 1.18
CA SER A 101 -13.41 19.87 0.00
C SER A 101 -13.19 19.05 -1.26
N VAL A 102 -13.93 19.36 -2.33
CA VAL A 102 -13.71 18.75 -3.64
C VAL A 102 -12.26 18.97 -4.12
N PRO A 103 -11.67 20.18 -3.99
CA PRO A 103 -10.25 20.39 -4.29
C PRO A 103 -9.31 19.52 -3.45
N ASP A 104 -9.51 19.41 -2.14
CA ASP A 104 -8.64 18.61 -1.27
C ASP A 104 -8.68 17.13 -1.66
N MET A 105 -9.88 16.60 -1.96
CA MET A 105 -10.04 15.21 -2.36
C MET A 105 -9.38 14.90 -3.72
N TYR A 106 -9.54 15.77 -4.72
CA TYR A 106 -9.12 15.42 -6.08
C TYR A 106 -7.80 16.10 -6.52
N CYS A 107 -7.46 17.24 -5.92
CA CYS A 107 -6.28 18.01 -6.31
C CYS A 107 -5.12 17.90 -5.35
N SER A 108 -5.34 17.54 -4.06
CA SER A 108 -4.24 17.39 -3.11
C SER A 108 -3.39 16.15 -3.37
N PHE A 109 -2.16 16.19 -2.88
CA PHE A 109 -1.21 15.08 -3.00
C PHE A 109 -1.74 13.79 -2.35
N TRP A 110 -2.33 13.88 -1.15
CA TRP A 110 -2.79 12.75 -0.37
C TRP A 110 -4.25 12.37 -0.59
N LYS A 111 -5.05 13.20 -1.29
CA LYS A 111 -6.46 12.94 -1.62
C LYS A 111 -7.27 12.42 -0.43
N ASP A 112 -7.15 13.09 0.72
CA ASP A 112 -7.75 12.68 2.00
C ASP A 112 -7.53 11.19 2.35
N GLY A 113 -6.41 10.61 1.89
CA GLY A 113 -6.05 9.22 2.11
C GLY A 113 -6.52 8.24 1.03
N TYR A 114 -7.40 8.63 0.10
CA TYR A 114 -7.89 7.75 -1.00
C TYR A 114 -6.94 7.67 -2.21
N TRP A 115 -5.73 8.20 -2.12
CA TRP A 115 -4.75 8.28 -3.20
C TRP A 115 -4.30 6.94 -3.80
N PHE A 116 -4.30 5.85 -3.00
CA PHE A 116 -3.70 4.57 -3.39
C PHE A 116 -4.36 3.96 -4.64
N THR A 117 -5.70 3.95 -4.73
CA THR A 117 -6.41 3.34 -5.85
C THR A 117 -6.17 4.09 -7.15
N LEU A 118 -6.10 5.42 -7.09
CA LEU A 118 -5.76 6.25 -8.24
C LEU A 118 -4.30 6.02 -8.68
N CYS A 119 -3.36 6.10 -7.74
CA CYS A 119 -1.93 5.88 -8.00
C CYS A 119 -1.69 4.47 -8.60
N LEU A 120 -2.32 3.44 -8.04
CA LEU A 120 -2.20 2.08 -8.55
C LEU A 120 -2.76 1.96 -9.96
N PHE A 121 -3.89 2.61 -10.26
CA PHE A 121 -4.44 2.60 -11.62
C PHE A 121 -3.52 3.33 -12.61
N MET A 122 -2.95 4.47 -12.22
CA MET A 122 -1.97 5.21 -13.04
C MET A 122 -0.71 4.37 -13.31
N LEU A 123 -0.24 3.57 -12.33
CA LEU A 123 0.85 2.61 -12.56
C LEU A 123 0.48 1.54 -13.61
N PHE A 124 -0.77 1.07 -13.64
CA PHE A 124 -1.22 0.17 -14.71
C PHE A 124 -1.27 0.86 -16.07
N LEU A 125 -1.66 2.13 -16.13
CA LEU A 125 -1.63 2.93 -17.37
C LEU A 125 -0.21 3.09 -17.91
N VAL A 126 0.75 3.42 -17.05
CA VAL A 126 2.18 3.54 -17.42
C VAL A 126 2.76 2.18 -17.80
N TYR A 127 2.43 1.12 -17.07
CA TYR A 127 2.93 -0.22 -17.34
C TYR A 127 2.40 -0.79 -18.67
N TRP A 128 1.21 -0.41 -19.11
CA TRP A 128 0.63 -0.92 -20.36
C TRP A 128 1.56 -0.71 -21.58
N PRO A 129 1.94 0.51 -21.97
CA PRO A 129 2.89 0.72 -23.07
C PRO A 129 4.28 0.16 -22.74
N LEU A 130 4.78 0.35 -21.51
CA LEU A 130 6.06 -0.19 -21.08
C LEU A 130 6.12 -1.71 -21.25
N SER A 131 5.04 -2.44 -20.93
CA SER A 131 4.99 -3.90 -21.11
C SER A 131 5.18 -4.33 -22.56
N ALA A 132 4.71 -3.54 -23.52
CA ALA A 132 4.92 -3.79 -24.95
C ALA A 132 6.39 -3.60 -25.36
N VAL A 133 7.06 -2.58 -24.81
CA VAL A 133 8.49 -2.35 -24.99
C VAL A 133 9.31 -3.49 -24.37
N LEU A 134 9.02 -3.85 -23.11
CA LEU A 134 9.73 -4.91 -22.37
C LEU A 134 9.64 -6.29 -23.05
N ARG A 135 8.57 -6.56 -23.81
CA ARG A 135 8.45 -7.80 -24.60
C ARG A 135 9.35 -7.82 -25.83
N ARG A 136 9.68 -6.66 -26.40
CA ARG A 136 10.59 -6.54 -27.55
C ARG A 136 12.05 -6.57 -27.14
N CYS A 137 12.36 -6.29 -25.88
CA CYS A 137 13.72 -6.28 -25.35
C CYS A 137 14.20 -7.71 -25.07
N CYS A 138 15.16 -8.18 -25.84
CA CYS A 138 15.74 -9.53 -25.68
C CYS A 138 16.70 -9.62 -24.49
N HIS A 139 17.43 -8.54 -24.19
CA HIS A 139 18.44 -8.50 -23.13
C HIS A 139 17.98 -7.74 -21.91
N LEU A 140 18.45 -8.15 -20.71
CA LEU A 140 18.11 -7.52 -19.46
C LEU A 140 18.50 -6.03 -19.43
N TRP A 141 19.67 -5.67 -19.97
CA TRP A 141 20.11 -4.28 -20.00
C TRP A 141 19.14 -3.36 -20.78
N GLN A 142 18.58 -3.84 -21.92
CA GLN A 142 17.57 -3.10 -22.69
C GLN A 142 16.30 -2.85 -21.87
N GLN A 143 15.88 -3.86 -21.10
CA GLN A 143 14.73 -3.74 -20.21
C GLN A 143 15.01 -2.74 -19.09
N LEU A 144 16.21 -2.77 -18.51
CA LEU A 144 16.61 -1.79 -17.47
C LEU A 144 16.65 -0.38 -18.03
N VAL A 145 17.22 -0.17 -19.24
CA VAL A 145 17.22 1.13 -19.92
C VAL A 145 15.79 1.63 -20.13
N ALA A 146 14.86 0.80 -20.62
CA ALA A 146 13.47 1.19 -20.81
C ALA A 146 12.78 1.58 -19.50
N VAL A 147 13.05 0.84 -18.40
CA VAL A 147 12.51 1.15 -17.07
C VAL A 147 13.09 2.46 -16.54
N VAL A 148 14.41 2.65 -16.62
CA VAL A 148 15.08 3.88 -16.16
C VAL A 148 14.60 5.09 -16.96
N ALA A 149 14.48 4.98 -18.28
CA ALA A 149 13.94 6.04 -19.11
C ALA A 149 12.49 6.40 -18.73
N THR A 150 11.64 5.39 -18.51
CA THR A 150 10.26 5.61 -18.02
C THR A 150 10.26 6.30 -16.66
N TYR A 151 11.12 5.87 -15.74
CA TYR A 151 11.23 6.48 -14.40
C TYR A 151 11.72 7.95 -14.49
N ALA A 152 12.71 8.23 -15.32
CA ALA A 152 13.19 9.61 -15.55
C ALA A 152 12.08 10.52 -16.09
N VAL A 153 11.24 10.01 -17.02
CA VAL A 153 10.08 10.77 -17.52
C VAL A 153 9.08 11.04 -16.39
N LEU A 154 8.82 10.07 -15.53
CA LEU A 154 7.91 10.25 -14.38
C LEU A 154 8.45 11.26 -13.38
N LEU A 155 9.76 11.21 -13.06
CA LEU A 155 10.42 12.20 -12.18
C LEU A 155 10.36 13.58 -12.78
N TYR A 156 10.64 13.72 -14.07
CA TYR A 156 10.56 15.00 -14.77
C TYR A 156 9.13 15.56 -14.79
N ALA A 157 8.15 14.72 -15.11
CA ALA A 157 6.74 15.13 -15.06
C ALA A 157 6.31 15.56 -13.65
N ALA A 158 6.75 14.83 -12.61
CA ALA A 158 6.49 15.19 -11.22
C ALA A 158 7.16 16.54 -10.86
N SER A 159 8.40 16.78 -11.30
CA SER A 159 9.11 18.05 -11.02
C SER A 159 8.47 19.26 -11.69
N LEU A 160 7.98 19.11 -12.92
CA LEU A 160 7.25 20.20 -13.60
C LEU A 160 5.95 20.57 -12.88
N TRP A 161 5.31 19.59 -12.24
CA TRP A 161 4.03 19.79 -11.60
C TRP A 161 4.15 20.29 -10.16
N SER A 162 5.21 19.92 -9.44
CA SER A 162 5.43 20.31 -8.04
C SER A 162 6.03 21.69 -7.86
N SER A 163 6.57 22.30 -8.93
CA SER A 163 7.32 23.57 -8.83
C SER A 163 6.45 24.82 -8.64
N GLU A 164 5.15 24.76 -8.95
CA GLU A 164 4.30 25.95 -8.95
C GLU A 164 3.19 25.97 -7.87
N THR A 165 2.86 24.84 -7.29
CA THR A 165 1.76 24.77 -6.29
C THR A 165 2.05 23.70 -5.23
N GLU A 166 2.40 24.12 -4.03
CA GLU A 166 2.48 23.25 -2.86
C GLU A 166 1.14 22.51 -2.70
N ASN A 167 1.17 21.17 -2.79
CA ASN A 167 0.04 20.25 -2.63
C ASN A 167 -0.93 20.03 -3.82
N PHE A 168 -0.68 20.57 -5.01
CA PHE A 168 -1.55 20.33 -6.16
C PHE A 168 -1.02 19.14 -6.99
N ASP A 169 -1.72 18.00 -6.97
CA ASP A 169 -1.34 16.79 -7.73
C ASP A 169 -2.58 15.98 -8.16
N ILE A 170 -3.31 16.48 -9.18
CA ILE A 170 -4.53 15.83 -9.70
C ILE A 170 -4.25 14.38 -10.14
N ALA A 171 -3.17 14.16 -10.86
CA ALA A 171 -2.85 12.85 -11.43
C ALA A 171 -2.12 11.91 -10.47
N GLY A 172 -1.69 12.40 -9.29
CA GLY A 172 -0.88 11.64 -8.35
C GLY A 172 0.55 11.39 -8.86
N LEU A 173 1.13 12.31 -9.64
CA LEU A 173 2.44 12.13 -10.30
C LEU A 173 3.59 11.98 -9.30
N GLY A 174 3.53 12.72 -8.20
CA GLY A 174 4.51 12.61 -7.12
C GLY A 174 4.50 11.20 -6.52
N LEU A 175 3.33 10.72 -6.11
CA LEU A 175 3.16 9.37 -5.58
C LEU A 175 3.45 8.27 -6.61
N LEU A 176 3.11 8.53 -7.88
CA LEU A 176 3.42 7.62 -8.98
C LEU A 176 4.93 7.41 -9.11
N SER A 177 5.72 8.49 -9.06
CA SER A 177 7.18 8.41 -9.11
C SER A 177 7.77 7.68 -7.90
N TRP A 178 7.17 7.85 -6.70
CA TRP A 178 7.64 7.16 -5.48
C TRP A 178 7.43 5.64 -5.53
N PHE A 179 6.33 5.18 -6.10
CA PHE A 179 5.95 3.76 -6.05
C PHE A 179 6.19 3.01 -7.36
N PHE A 180 6.53 3.69 -8.45
CA PHE A 180 6.89 3.05 -9.72
C PHE A 180 8.05 2.05 -9.57
N PRO A 181 9.18 2.36 -8.90
CA PRO A 181 10.30 1.43 -8.78
C PRO A 181 9.90 0.11 -8.08
N ILE A 182 9.15 0.18 -6.98
CA ILE A 182 8.74 -1.03 -6.26
C ILE A 182 7.66 -1.83 -7.00
N PHE A 183 6.79 -1.17 -7.75
CA PHE A 183 5.82 -1.84 -8.62
C PHE A 183 6.54 -2.61 -9.74
N ILE A 184 7.49 -1.98 -10.43
CA ILE A 184 8.31 -2.63 -11.48
C ILE A 184 9.19 -3.71 -10.90
N PHE A 185 9.74 -3.53 -9.70
CA PHE A 185 10.46 -4.60 -9.01
C PHE A 185 9.56 -5.84 -8.81
N GLY A 186 8.29 -5.67 -8.46
CA GLY A 186 7.31 -6.76 -8.41
C GLY A 186 7.11 -7.46 -9.75
N VAL A 187 7.04 -6.70 -10.85
CA VAL A 187 6.95 -7.25 -12.23
C VAL A 187 8.18 -8.10 -12.54
N PHE A 188 9.39 -7.60 -12.25
CA PHE A 188 10.64 -8.32 -12.48
C PHE A 188 10.79 -9.54 -11.57
N ALA A 189 10.39 -9.44 -10.30
CA ALA A 189 10.37 -10.57 -9.37
C ALA A 189 9.50 -11.73 -9.91
N LYS A 190 8.38 -11.43 -10.57
CA LYS A 190 7.57 -12.46 -11.23
C LYS A 190 8.21 -12.96 -12.50
N LYS A 191 8.73 -12.07 -13.35
CA LYS A 191 9.39 -12.43 -14.59
C LYS A 191 10.59 -13.34 -14.35
N TYR A 192 11.39 -13.03 -13.33
CA TYR A 192 12.58 -13.78 -12.94
C TYR A 192 12.37 -14.55 -11.64
N SER A 193 11.25 -15.29 -11.56
CA SER A 193 10.80 -15.94 -10.32
C SER A 193 11.81 -16.89 -9.69
N ALA A 194 12.66 -17.56 -10.48
CA ALA A 194 13.73 -18.41 -9.96
C ALA A 194 14.82 -17.59 -9.22
N ALA A 195 15.20 -16.42 -9.76
CA ALA A 195 16.13 -15.51 -9.09
C ALA A 195 15.48 -14.89 -7.83
N TRP A 196 14.20 -14.49 -7.93
CA TRP A 196 13.45 -13.99 -6.79
C TRP A 196 13.40 -14.98 -5.63
N LEU A 197 13.13 -16.27 -5.93
CA LEU A 197 13.13 -17.31 -4.91
C LEU A 197 14.50 -17.45 -4.23
N LYS A 198 15.59 -17.39 -5.01
CA LYS A 198 16.97 -17.40 -4.44
C LYS A 198 17.22 -16.20 -3.53
N VAL A 199 16.76 -15.00 -3.91
CA VAL A 199 16.91 -13.79 -3.08
C VAL A 199 16.18 -13.95 -1.74
N THR A 200 14.92 -14.37 -1.77
CA THR A 200 14.08 -14.45 -0.56
C THR A 200 14.41 -15.64 0.36
N SER A 201 15.12 -16.67 -0.16
CA SER A 201 15.57 -17.81 0.62
C SER A 201 17.04 -17.69 1.08
N SER A 202 17.80 -16.69 0.62
CA SER A 202 19.21 -16.51 0.94
C SER A 202 19.40 -15.68 2.19
N GLY A 203 20.12 -16.24 3.18
CA GLY A 203 20.53 -15.50 4.38
C GLY A 203 21.35 -14.24 4.05
N THR A 204 22.22 -14.30 3.05
CA THR A 204 23.03 -13.15 2.61
C THR A 204 22.16 -11.98 2.15
N TRP A 205 21.18 -12.22 1.25
CA TRP A 205 20.29 -11.17 0.79
C TRP A 205 19.37 -10.62 1.88
N LEU A 206 18.96 -11.50 2.81
CA LEU A 206 18.19 -11.07 3.97
C LEU A 206 19.03 -10.17 4.89
N THR A 207 20.31 -10.52 5.13
CA THR A 207 21.25 -9.68 5.90
C THR A 207 21.47 -8.34 5.22
N VAL A 208 21.70 -8.32 3.90
CA VAL A 208 21.83 -7.07 3.12
C VAL A 208 20.57 -6.20 3.27
N ALA A 209 19.39 -6.78 3.11
CA ALA A 209 18.13 -6.05 3.29
C ALA A 209 17.96 -5.54 4.73
N ALA A 210 18.33 -6.34 5.74
CA ALA A 210 18.24 -5.96 7.15
C ALA A 210 19.21 -4.80 7.53
N VAL A 211 20.34 -4.68 6.85
CA VAL A 211 21.28 -3.56 7.02
C VAL A 211 20.82 -2.33 6.25
N LEU A 212 20.38 -2.50 5.01
CA LEU A 212 19.93 -1.38 4.17
C LEU A 212 18.62 -0.73 4.66
N PHE A 213 17.75 -1.52 5.30
CA PHE A 213 16.48 -1.02 5.82
C PHE A 213 16.64 0.14 6.81
N PRO A 214 17.38 0.01 7.93
CA PRO A 214 17.54 1.12 8.88
C PRO A 214 18.33 2.29 8.29
N LEU A 215 19.31 2.05 7.43
CA LEU A 215 20.06 3.12 6.76
C LEU A 215 19.14 3.97 5.86
N ALA A 216 18.37 3.32 5.01
CA ALA A 216 17.44 4.03 4.12
C ALA A 216 16.26 4.64 4.89
N LEU A 217 15.79 4.00 5.97
CA LEU A 217 14.76 4.55 6.84
C LEU A 217 15.23 5.84 7.51
N PHE A 218 16.47 5.85 8.01
CA PHE A 218 17.06 7.03 8.63
C PHE A 218 17.06 8.24 7.67
N THR A 219 17.49 8.06 6.42
CA THR A 219 17.54 9.15 5.42
C THR A 219 16.15 9.68 5.01
N ILE A 220 15.09 8.89 5.20
CA ILE A 220 13.72 9.29 4.84
C ILE A 220 12.98 9.89 6.04
N VAL A 221 13.21 9.34 7.24
CA VAL A 221 12.50 9.79 8.46
C VAL A 221 13.11 11.06 9.05
N TYR A 222 14.43 11.25 8.89
CA TYR A 222 15.19 12.38 9.43
C TYR A 222 15.99 13.16 8.36
N PRO A 223 15.40 13.49 7.19
CA PRO A 223 16.17 14.16 6.13
C PRO A 223 16.67 15.54 6.53
N TRP A 224 15.96 16.24 7.41
CA TRP A 224 16.25 17.61 7.83
C TRP A 224 17.21 17.69 9.02
N ASP A 225 17.37 16.59 9.77
CA ASP A 225 18.28 16.53 10.92
C ASP A 225 19.72 16.20 10.52
N VAL A 226 19.94 15.92 9.21
CA VAL A 226 21.26 15.54 8.66
C VAL A 226 21.65 16.55 7.57
N PRO A 227 22.28 17.67 7.95
CA PRO A 227 22.50 18.83 7.05
C PRO A 227 23.41 18.55 5.84
N PHE A 228 24.11 17.41 5.81
CA PHE A 228 24.97 17.02 4.69
C PHE A 228 24.28 16.07 3.68
N LEU A 229 23.04 15.64 3.94
CA LEU A 229 22.32 14.80 2.98
C LEU A 229 21.41 15.67 2.10
N PRO A 230 21.72 15.83 0.80
CA PRO A 230 20.86 16.56 -0.13
C PRO A 230 19.51 15.86 -0.31
N GLU A 231 18.45 16.62 -0.54
CA GLU A 231 17.08 16.09 -0.77
C GLU A 231 16.99 15.05 -1.89
N TRP A 232 17.84 15.19 -2.94
CA TRP A 232 17.87 14.22 -4.03
C TRP A 232 18.28 12.80 -3.60
N THR A 233 18.92 12.63 -2.44
CA THR A 233 19.26 11.30 -1.91
C THR A 233 18.00 10.45 -1.68
N CYS A 234 16.85 11.07 -1.40
CA CYS A 234 15.57 10.40 -1.27
C CYS A 234 15.14 9.67 -2.54
N ILE A 235 15.59 10.10 -3.73
CA ILE A 235 15.31 9.44 -5.00
C ILE A 235 15.89 8.02 -5.01
N PHE A 236 17.04 7.81 -4.39
CA PHE A 236 17.71 6.51 -4.31
C PHE A 236 17.36 5.75 -3.04
N SER A 237 17.31 6.42 -1.90
CA SER A 237 17.07 5.77 -0.60
C SER A 237 15.66 5.20 -0.48
N ARG A 238 14.64 5.85 -1.08
CA ARG A 238 13.26 5.37 -1.02
C ARG A 238 13.05 4.04 -1.77
N PRO A 239 13.49 3.86 -3.04
CA PRO A 239 13.45 2.54 -3.69
C PRO A 239 14.21 1.47 -2.91
N LEU A 240 15.37 1.82 -2.35
CA LEU A 240 16.18 0.90 -1.56
C LEU A 240 15.45 0.42 -0.29
N LEU A 241 14.81 1.35 0.43
CA LEU A 241 13.97 1.06 1.57
C LEU A 241 12.83 0.12 1.21
N HIS A 242 12.09 0.46 0.14
CA HIS A 242 10.93 -0.32 -0.30
C HIS A 242 11.34 -1.76 -0.70
N VAL A 243 12.43 -1.92 -1.42
CA VAL A 243 12.96 -3.26 -1.80
C VAL A 243 13.38 -4.04 -0.56
N SER A 244 14.06 -3.40 0.39
CA SER A 244 14.49 -4.04 1.65
C SER A 244 13.28 -4.52 2.47
N VAL A 245 12.27 -3.66 2.62
CA VAL A 245 11.00 -4.01 3.29
C VAL A 245 10.37 -5.24 2.66
N VAL A 246 10.27 -5.28 1.34
CA VAL A 246 9.62 -6.39 0.63
C VAL A 246 10.41 -7.69 0.77
N ILE A 247 11.75 -7.66 0.66
CA ILE A 247 12.58 -8.85 0.86
C ILE A 247 12.39 -9.39 2.28
N ILE A 248 12.47 -8.53 3.30
CA ILE A 248 12.28 -8.93 4.71
C ILE A 248 10.87 -9.50 4.92
N ALA A 249 9.84 -8.81 4.44
CA ALA A 249 8.46 -9.22 4.61
C ALA A 249 8.15 -10.56 3.94
N VAL A 250 8.63 -10.77 2.71
CA VAL A 250 8.45 -12.04 2.00
C VAL A 250 9.25 -13.16 2.65
N ALA A 251 10.50 -12.92 3.05
CA ALA A 251 11.33 -13.91 3.74
C ALA A 251 10.74 -14.32 5.10
N ALA A 252 10.10 -13.41 5.82
CA ALA A 252 9.43 -13.70 7.10
C ALA A 252 8.11 -14.47 6.91
N VAL A 253 7.29 -14.07 5.95
CA VAL A 253 5.91 -14.58 5.82
C VAL A 253 5.81 -15.82 4.94
N SER A 254 6.66 -16.00 3.92
CA SER A 254 6.61 -17.15 3.02
C SER A 254 6.81 -18.50 3.73
N PRO A 255 7.80 -18.67 4.65
CA PRO A 255 7.94 -19.91 5.40
C PRO A 255 6.78 -20.16 6.37
N TRP A 256 6.25 -19.11 6.99
CA TRP A 256 5.07 -19.21 7.85
C TRP A 256 3.85 -19.66 7.06
N SER A 257 3.57 -19.05 5.91
CA SER A 257 2.50 -19.46 5.01
C SER A 257 2.63 -20.91 4.57
N SER A 258 3.84 -21.35 4.21
CA SER A 258 4.08 -22.74 3.80
C SER A 258 3.79 -23.75 4.92
N ARG A 259 4.08 -23.41 6.17
CA ARG A 259 3.77 -24.27 7.33
C ARG A 259 2.27 -24.31 7.63
N GLU A 260 1.58 -23.18 7.52
CA GLU A 260 0.16 -23.04 7.89
C GLU A 260 -0.79 -23.60 6.83
N PHE A 261 -0.45 -23.50 5.53
CA PHE A 261 -1.34 -23.83 4.42
C PHE A 261 -0.85 -24.96 3.51
N ALA A 262 0.33 -25.55 3.76
CA ALA A 262 0.78 -26.73 3.03
C ALA A 262 0.07 -27.99 3.53
N PRO A 263 -0.36 -28.89 2.63
CA PRO A 263 -0.86 -30.18 3.06
C PRO A 263 0.28 -31.01 3.67
N VAL A 264 0.13 -31.36 4.94
CA VAL A 264 1.02 -32.33 5.59
C VAL A 264 0.55 -33.72 5.18
N ALA A 265 1.45 -34.56 4.69
CA ALA A 265 1.13 -35.92 4.31
C ALA A 265 0.47 -36.68 5.49
N GLY A 266 -0.82 -37.04 5.33
CA GLY A 266 -1.57 -37.79 6.34
C GLY A 266 -2.27 -36.98 7.44
N ALA A 267 -2.18 -35.63 7.45
CA ALA A 267 -2.94 -34.78 8.35
C ALA A 267 -3.58 -33.61 7.57
N GLU A 268 -4.84 -33.29 7.88
CA GLU A 268 -5.42 -32.01 7.43
C GLU A 268 -4.66 -30.86 8.10
N ALA A 269 -3.88 -30.11 7.32
CA ALA A 269 -3.25 -28.89 7.81
C ALA A 269 -4.34 -27.88 8.17
N ARG A 270 -4.61 -27.68 9.47
CA ARG A 270 -5.53 -26.65 9.95
C ARG A 270 -4.71 -25.41 10.28
N PRO A 271 -4.74 -24.38 9.42
CA PRO A 271 -4.01 -23.16 9.69
C PRO A 271 -4.50 -22.49 10.97
N SER A 272 -3.59 -21.84 11.70
CA SER A 272 -3.90 -21.14 12.94
C SER A 272 -4.98 -20.08 12.72
N ILE A 273 -5.69 -19.72 13.79
CA ILE A 273 -6.71 -18.65 13.75
C ILE A 273 -6.09 -17.35 13.23
N VAL A 274 -4.87 -17.05 13.67
CA VAL A 274 -4.13 -15.84 13.25
C VAL A 274 -3.85 -15.86 11.74
N ALA A 275 -3.35 -16.97 11.19
CA ALA A 275 -3.09 -17.10 9.76
C ALA A 275 -4.37 -16.96 8.93
N ARG A 276 -5.47 -17.59 9.38
CA ARG A 276 -6.79 -17.47 8.72
C ARG A 276 -7.31 -16.03 8.76
N PHE A 277 -7.17 -15.37 9.90
CA PHE A 277 -7.58 -13.97 10.07
C PHE A 277 -6.85 -13.05 9.09
N PHE A 278 -5.51 -13.03 9.09
CA PHE A 278 -4.75 -12.17 8.18
C PHE A 278 -4.96 -12.54 6.71
N LYS A 279 -5.08 -13.82 6.37
CA LYS A 279 -5.43 -14.23 5.01
C LYS A 279 -6.79 -13.66 4.59
N TYR A 280 -7.79 -13.69 5.47
CA TYR A 280 -9.11 -13.11 5.21
C TYR A 280 -9.02 -11.59 5.03
N LEU A 281 -8.31 -10.87 5.91
CA LEU A 281 -8.05 -9.44 5.73
C LEU A 281 -7.40 -9.13 4.38
N GLY A 282 -6.44 -9.94 3.95
CA GLY A 282 -5.77 -9.79 2.67
C GLY A 282 -6.70 -9.97 1.47
N THR A 283 -7.72 -10.83 1.57
CA THR A 283 -8.73 -10.99 0.51
C THR A 283 -9.70 -9.82 0.45
N GLU A 284 -9.98 -9.19 1.59
CA GLU A 284 -10.89 -8.06 1.75
C GLU A 284 -10.15 -6.71 1.79
N SER A 285 -8.84 -6.68 1.54
CA SER A 285 -8.00 -5.51 1.73
C SER A 285 -8.50 -4.26 1.00
N LEU A 286 -9.04 -4.39 -0.21
CA LEU A 286 -9.61 -3.26 -0.94
C LEU A 286 -10.91 -2.75 -0.28
N SER A 287 -11.77 -3.65 0.18
CA SER A 287 -13.01 -3.27 0.89
C SER A 287 -12.69 -2.54 2.19
N ILE A 288 -11.70 -3.03 2.95
CA ILE A 288 -11.23 -2.38 4.18
C ILE A 288 -10.64 -1.01 3.85
N TYR A 289 -9.78 -0.90 2.83
CA TYR A 289 -9.18 0.35 2.41
C TYR A 289 -10.23 1.42 2.07
N LEU A 290 -11.26 1.07 1.33
CA LEU A 290 -12.28 2.01 0.87
C LEU A 290 -13.22 2.47 2.00
N LEU A 291 -13.52 1.61 2.97
CA LEU A 291 -14.59 1.88 3.93
C LEU A 291 -14.12 2.25 5.34
N HIS A 292 -12.88 1.91 5.76
CA HIS A 292 -12.45 2.07 7.16
C HIS A 292 -12.50 3.51 7.67
N TYR A 293 -12.31 4.50 6.78
CA TYR A 293 -12.38 5.92 7.15
C TYR A 293 -13.72 6.32 7.76
N PHE A 294 -14.83 5.73 7.30
CA PHE A 294 -16.17 6.01 7.80
C PHE A 294 -16.39 5.54 9.25
N PHE A 295 -15.51 4.71 9.78
CA PHE A 295 -15.59 4.13 11.12
C PHE A 295 -14.51 4.64 12.08
N LEU A 296 -13.69 5.61 11.65
CA LEU A 296 -12.76 6.29 12.53
C LEU A 296 -13.53 7.21 13.49
N PHE A 297 -13.08 7.31 14.73
CA PHE A 297 -13.71 8.15 15.77
C PHE A 297 -12.65 8.82 16.65
N PRO A 298 -12.94 10.00 17.24
CA PRO A 298 -11.95 10.73 18.00
C PRO A 298 -11.66 10.06 19.35
N LEU A 299 -10.36 9.92 19.65
CA LEU A 299 -9.81 9.46 20.93
C LEU A 299 -9.00 10.59 21.59
N THR A 300 -9.50 11.80 21.48
CA THR A 300 -8.84 13.02 22.01
C THR A 300 -8.42 12.93 23.49
N PRO A 301 -9.17 12.24 24.40
CA PRO A 301 -8.74 12.08 25.78
C PRO A 301 -7.41 11.35 25.96
N LEU A 302 -6.98 10.55 24.97
CA LEU A 302 -5.70 9.83 25.02
C LEU A 302 -4.50 10.66 24.54
N GLN A 303 -4.74 11.78 23.88
CA GLN A 303 -3.71 12.60 23.25
C GLN A 303 -2.70 13.16 24.26
N GLU A 304 -3.19 13.89 25.26
CA GLU A 304 -2.32 14.53 26.26
C GLU A 304 -1.59 13.53 27.17
N PRO A 305 -2.24 12.47 27.71
CA PRO A 305 -1.53 11.44 28.44
C PRO A 305 -0.41 10.77 27.64
N LEU A 306 -0.63 10.46 26.36
CA LEU A 306 0.38 9.83 25.51
C LEU A 306 1.56 10.78 25.21
N LYS A 307 1.30 12.07 25.01
CA LYS A 307 2.35 13.09 24.85
C LYS A 307 3.16 13.27 26.13
N ALA A 308 2.50 13.33 27.29
CA ALA A 308 3.17 13.50 28.57
C ALA A 308 4.19 12.39 28.90
N ILE A 309 3.96 11.17 28.42
CA ILE A 309 4.89 10.06 28.59
C ILE A 309 5.84 9.87 27.38
N GLY A 310 5.95 10.89 26.50
CA GLY A 310 6.91 10.91 25.39
C GLY A 310 6.54 9.99 24.23
N LEU A 311 5.25 9.75 23.96
CA LEU A 311 4.75 8.92 22.86
C LEU A 311 5.39 7.52 22.83
N PRO A 312 5.29 6.73 23.89
CA PRO A 312 5.97 5.46 24.00
C PRO A 312 5.49 4.48 22.91
N PHE A 313 6.46 3.83 22.26
CA PHE A 313 6.20 2.97 21.10
C PHE A 313 5.22 1.82 21.41
N VAL A 314 5.45 1.08 22.48
CA VAL A 314 4.67 -0.13 22.80
C VAL A 314 3.22 0.19 23.22
N PRO A 315 2.96 1.08 24.17
CA PRO A 315 1.59 1.46 24.52
C PRO A 315 0.81 2.05 23.35
N LEU A 316 1.43 2.92 22.55
CA LEU A 316 0.79 3.51 21.38
C LEU A 316 0.44 2.44 20.33
N ALA A 317 1.36 1.51 20.07
CA ALA A 317 1.14 0.38 19.17
C ALA A 317 -0.02 -0.51 19.65
N ALA A 318 -0.07 -0.82 20.94
CA ALA A 318 -1.11 -1.66 21.53
C ALA A 318 -2.50 -1.01 21.43
N ILE A 319 -2.61 0.28 21.79
CA ILE A 319 -3.87 1.03 21.69
C ILE A 319 -4.33 1.09 20.23
N ALA A 320 -3.42 1.47 19.32
CA ALA A 320 -3.75 1.57 17.90
C ALA A 320 -4.16 0.20 17.32
N ALA A 321 -3.53 -0.90 17.73
CA ALA A 321 -3.89 -2.25 17.28
C ALA A 321 -5.29 -2.67 17.75
N VAL A 322 -5.64 -2.43 19.01
CA VAL A 322 -6.96 -2.76 19.56
C VAL A 322 -8.06 -1.97 18.86
N VAL A 323 -7.86 -0.66 18.71
CA VAL A 323 -8.83 0.21 18.01
C VAL A 323 -8.96 -0.19 16.54
N ALA A 324 -7.83 -0.49 15.86
CA ALA A 324 -7.83 -0.96 14.48
C ALA A 324 -8.59 -2.28 14.32
N LEU A 325 -8.48 -3.22 15.26
CA LEU A 325 -9.26 -4.46 15.25
C LEU A 325 -10.77 -4.19 15.28
N CYS A 326 -11.22 -3.27 16.14
CA CYS A 326 -12.63 -2.88 16.22
C CYS A 326 -13.11 -2.24 14.91
N ILE A 327 -12.34 -1.31 14.34
CA ILE A 327 -12.67 -0.64 13.08
C ILE A 327 -12.72 -1.65 11.94
N VAL A 328 -11.74 -2.55 11.84
CA VAL A 328 -11.71 -3.60 10.82
C VAL A 328 -12.92 -4.53 10.94
N ALA A 329 -13.31 -4.93 12.16
CA ALA A 329 -14.48 -5.78 12.37
C ALA A 329 -15.77 -5.12 11.88
N VAL A 330 -16.02 -3.85 12.25
CA VAL A 330 -17.18 -3.09 11.77
C VAL A 330 -17.13 -2.89 10.25
N THR A 331 -15.96 -2.55 9.71
CA THR A 331 -15.75 -2.37 8.26
C THR A 331 -16.09 -3.64 7.49
N LEU A 332 -15.62 -4.80 7.96
CA LEU A 332 -15.91 -6.10 7.32
C LEU A 332 -17.38 -6.48 7.42
N PHE A 333 -18.03 -6.19 8.53
CA PHE A 333 -19.47 -6.41 8.69
C PHE A 333 -20.27 -5.58 7.66
N VAL A 334 -19.97 -4.30 7.54
CA VAL A 334 -20.63 -3.42 6.56
C VAL A 334 -20.29 -3.85 5.12
N ALA A 335 -19.02 -4.18 4.83
CA ALA A 335 -18.63 -4.69 3.52
C ALA A 335 -19.34 -5.99 3.16
N HIS A 336 -19.62 -6.85 4.13
CA HIS A 336 -20.42 -8.07 3.91
C HIS A 336 -21.86 -7.74 3.53
N ILE A 337 -22.49 -6.76 4.17
CA ILE A 337 -23.86 -6.31 3.83
C ILE A 337 -23.89 -5.71 2.42
N ILE A 338 -22.97 -4.79 2.12
CA ILE A 338 -22.83 -4.16 0.79
C ILE A 338 -22.62 -5.23 -0.29
N GLY A 339 -21.83 -6.24 0.02
CA GLY A 339 -21.52 -7.37 -0.87
C GLY A 339 -22.72 -8.21 -1.30
N ARG A 340 -23.86 -8.12 -0.61
CA ARG A 340 -25.11 -8.80 -1.02
C ARG A 340 -25.75 -8.18 -2.25
N SER A 341 -25.49 -6.90 -2.54
CA SER A 341 -25.95 -6.24 -3.75
C SER A 341 -24.84 -6.19 -4.80
N PRO A 342 -25.01 -6.79 -5.98
CA PRO A 342 -24.01 -6.77 -7.04
C PRO A 342 -23.61 -5.34 -7.48
N LEU A 343 -24.57 -4.44 -7.54
CA LEU A 343 -24.34 -3.06 -7.89
C LEU A 343 -23.54 -2.31 -6.83
N LEU A 344 -23.94 -2.40 -5.57
CA LEU A 344 -23.23 -1.76 -4.46
C LEU A 344 -21.82 -2.36 -4.28
N ALA A 345 -21.67 -3.67 -4.46
CA ALA A 345 -20.37 -4.33 -4.41
C ALA A 345 -19.42 -3.81 -5.50
N LEU A 346 -19.92 -3.53 -6.71
CA LEU A 346 -19.12 -2.91 -7.77
C LEU A 346 -18.79 -1.45 -7.43
N LEU A 347 -19.78 -0.66 -7.05
CA LEU A 347 -19.62 0.78 -6.86
C LEU A 347 -18.80 1.15 -5.63
N LEU A 348 -18.95 0.41 -4.52
CA LEU A 348 -18.34 0.74 -3.23
C LEU A 348 -17.13 -0.13 -2.90
N LEU A 349 -17.06 -1.37 -3.40
CA LEU A 349 -16.01 -2.32 -3.05
C LEU A 349 -15.12 -2.71 -4.24
N GLY A 350 -15.43 -2.27 -5.47
CA GLY A 350 -14.72 -2.68 -6.68
C GLY A 350 -14.84 -4.18 -6.99
N LYS A 351 -15.80 -4.87 -6.39
CA LYS A 351 -16.04 -6.31 -6.60
C LYS A 351 -16.88 -6.51 -7.85
N GLN A 352 -16.35 -7.25 -8.81
CA GLN A 352 -17.12 -7.68 -9.98
C GLN A 352 -17.83 -9.00 -9.69
N VAL A 353 -19.14 -9.02 -9.87
CA VAL A 353 -19.89 -10.29 -9.82
C VAL A 353 -19.46 -11.13 -11.01
N ARG A 354 -18.95 -12.32 -10.74
CA ARG A 354 -18.76 -13.33 -11.77
C ARG A 354 -20.16 -13.82 -12.18
N LYS A 355 -20.54 -13.55 -13.44
CA LYS A 355 -21.62 -14.27 -14.07
C LYS A 355 -21.26 -15.73 -14.20
#